data_a11148724f547adf9217d1de0dd0f266
#
_entry.id   a11148724f547adf9217d1de0dd0f266
#
_cell.length_a   1.000
_cell.length_b   1.000
_cell.length_c   1.000
_cell.angle_alpha   90.00
_cell.angle_beta   90.00
_cell.angle_gamma   90.00
#
_symmetry.space_group_name_H-M   'P 1'
#
loop_
_entity.id
_entity.type
_entity.pdbx_description
1 polymer ?
#
loop_
_entity_poly.entity_id
_entity_poly.type
_entity_poly.pdbx_seq_one_letter_code
_entity_poly.pdbx_strand_id
1 'polypeptide(L)'
;YSKQSFYTLFILQFLLAAAYAVTDIPLGVATLMCTLFAVVLLFAYGMHEKIDWSESRNGMLMLFLIWGVYCILEIANPNNVQAAWNISITHYLIYPIVCAVIVPLAIRNIKGIQWLLIIWSLFILLAAAKGYWQKNCGFNEREQYFLYVLGGARTHIIWSGIRYFSFFSDAANFGVHMAMGISLFGISLFYIKGVWLKIYFILVIIAAIYGMGISGTRAAIALPIGALGSFII
;
A
#
# COMPACT_ATOMS: atom_id res chain seq x y z
N TYR A 1 -11.91 1.64 -21.88
CA TYR A 1 -12.66 1.77 -20.61
C TYR A 1 -12.00 1.01 -19.44
N SER A 2 -11.53 -0.23 -19.59
CA SER A 2 -10.96 -1.04 -18.48
C SER A 2 -9.73 -0.44 -17.82
N LYS A 3 -8.80 0.14 -18.58
CA LYS A 3 -7.60 0.79 -18.04
C LYS A 3 -7.95 2.04 -17.23
N GLN A 4 -8.87 2.85 -17.73
CA GLN A 4 -9.34 4.05 -17.02
C GLN A 4 -10.02 3.67 -15.72
N SER A 5 -10.87 2.63 -15.72
CA SER A 5 -11.52 2.12 -14.52
C SER A 5 -10.51 1.63 -13.47
N PHE A 6 -9.45 0.93 -13.92
CA PHE A 6 -8.37 0.50 -13.02
C PHE A 6 -7.68 1.67 -12.33
N TYR A 7 -7.26 2.70 -13.09
CA TYR A 7 -6.62 3.88 -12.50
C TYR A 7 -7.57 4.65 -11.58
N THR A 8 -8.85 4.75 -11.94
CA THR A 8 -9.86 5.38 -11.09
C THR A 8 -10.01 4.65 -9.77
N LEU A 9 -10.10 3.32 -9.79
CA LEU A 9 -10.19 2.51 -8.57
C LEU A 9 -8.91 2.61 -7.73
N PHE A 10 -7.75 2.62 -8.38
CA PHE A 10 -6.48 2.78 -7.71
C PHE A 10 -6.38 4.13 -6.99
N ILE A 11 -6.77 5.23 -7.65
CA ILE A 11 -6.84 6.57 -7.04
C ILE A 11 -7.87 6.59 -5.90
N LEU A 12 -9.04 5.98 -6.11
CA LEU A 12 -10.11 5.95 -5.13
C LEU A 12 -9.68 5.27 -3.82
N GLN A 13 -8.92 4.18 -3.89
CA GLN A 13 -8.38 3.51 -2.69
C GLN A 13 -7.53 4.46 -1.84
N PHE A 14 -6.67 5.26 -2.46
CA PHE A 14 -5.86 6.24 -1.74
C PHE A 14 -6.71 7.39 -1.18
N LEU A 15 -7.68 7.88 -1.94
CA LEU A 15 -8.59 8.92 -1.47
C LEU A 15 -9.44 8.44 -0.28
N LEU A 16 -9.87 7.19 -0.29
CA LEU A 16 -10.57 6.59 0.84
C LEU A 16 -9.65 6.46 2.06
N ALA A 17 -8.38 6.08 1.85
CA ALA A 17 -7.39 6.07 2.93
C ALA A 17 -7.16 7.47 3.52
N ALA A 18 -7.09 8.50 2.69
CA ALA A 18 -6.98 9.88 3.15
C ALA A 18 -8.28 10.38 3.82
N ALA A 19 -9.44 9.99 3.30
CA ALA A 19 -10.75 10.35 3.85
C ALA A 19 -10.97 9.77 5.25
N TYR A 20 -10.43 8.59 5.55
CA TYR A 20 -10.48 8.04 6.90
C TYR A 20 -9.81 8.93 7.94
N ALA A 21 -8.78 9.66 7.58
CA ALA A 21 -8.19 10.65 8.47
C ALA A 21 -9.15 11.82 8.79
N VAL A 22 -10.24 11.97 8.04
CA VAL A 22 -11.19 13.08 8.14
C VAL A 22 -12.61 12.61 8.50
N THR A 23 -12.96 11.34 8.25
CA THR A 23 -14.33 10.80 8.47
C THR A 23 -14.31 9.52 9.29
N ASP A 24 -15.40 9.19 9.99
CA ASP A 24 -15.56 7.96 10.79
C ASP A 24 -15.97 6.74 9.95
N ILE A 25 -15.79 6.79 8.63
CA ILE A 25 -16.16 5.69 7.74
C ILE A 25 -15.17 4.52 7.96
N PRO A 26 -15.64 3.31 8.24
CA PRO A 26 -14.79 2.14 8.40
C PRO A 26 -14.11 1.77 7.07
N LEU A 27 -12.87 2.13 6.93
CA LEU A 27 -12.07 1.96 5.70
C LEU A 27 -11.96 0.54 5.20
N GLY A 28 -11.93 -0.43 6.09
CA GLY A 28 -11.87 -1.84 5.71
C GLY A 28 -13.03 -2.23 4.78
N VAL A 29 -14.23 -1.72 5.06
CA VAL A 29 -15.40 -1.95 4.19
C VAL A 29 -15.24 -1.23 2.86
N ALA A 30 -14.78 0.01 2.85
CA ALA A 30 -14.60 0.77 1.61
C ALA A 30 -13.52 0.15 0.71
N THR A 31 -12.40 -0.30 1.28
CA THR A 31 -11.34 -0.99 0.53
C THR A 31 -11.85 -2.33 -0.02
N LEU A 32 -12.60 -3.09 0.77
CA LEU A 32 -13.23 -4.33 0.32
C LEU A 32 -14.20 -4.07 -0.85
N MET A 33 -15.05 -3.05 -0.75
CA MET A 33 -15.97 -2.68 -1.82
C MET A 33 -15.25 -2.28 -3.11
N CYS A 34 -14.16 -1.50 -3.03
CA CYS A 34 -13.34 -1.17 -4.18
C CYS A 34 -12.71 -2.42 -4.81
N THR A 35 -12.25 -3.37 -4.01
CA THR A 35 -11.67 -4.62 -4.49
C THR A 35 -12.73 -5.50 -5.15
N LEU A 36 -13.90 -5.66 -4.52
CA LEU A 36 -15.01 -6.39 -5.11
C LEU A 36 -15.48 -5.75 -6.42
N PHE A 37 -15.56 -4.43 -6.47
CA PHE A 37 -15.91 -3.72 -7.69
C PHE A 37 -14.88 -3.92 -8.79
N ALA A 38 -13.58 -3.94 -8.48
CA ALA A 38 -12.54 -4.28 -9.45
C ALA A 38 -12.68 -5.70 -9.99
N VAL A 39 -13.03 -6.67 -9.14
CA VAL A 39 -13.30 -8.05 -9.54
C VAL A 39 -14.53 -8.12 -10.44
N VAL A 40 -15.64 -7.46 -10.07
CA VAL A 40 -16.86 -7.41 -10.90
C VAL A 40 -16.59 -6.78 -12.26
N LEU A 41 -15.82 -5.69 -12.32
CA LEU A 41 -15.41 -5.07 -13.57
C LEU A 41 -14.57 -6.01 -14.45
N LEU A 42 -13.67 -6.79 -13.82
CA LEU A 42 -12.87 -7.78 -14.52
C LEU A 42 -13.74 -8.88 -15.13
N PHE A 43 -14.71 -9.40 -14.38
CA PHE A 43 -15.65 -10.38 -14.88
C PHE A 43 -16.54 -9.82 -16.00
N ALA A 44 -17.11 -8.64 -15.81
CA ALA A 44 -17.93 -7.96 -16.83
C ALA A 44 -17.14 -7.72 -18.13
N TYR A 45 -15.87 -7.33 -18.01
CA TYR A 45 -14.97 -7.18 -19.14
C TYR A 45 -14.70 -8.53 -19.83
N GLY A 46 -14.48 -9.59 -19.05
CA GLY A 46 -14.24 -10.93 -19.57
C GLY A 46 -15.43 -11.56 -20.28
N MET A 47 -16.64 -11.13 -19.94
CA MET A 47 -17.85 -11.57 -20.65
C MET A 47 -18.04 -10.91 -22.02
N HIS A 48 -17.49 -9.72 -22.22
CA HIS A 48 -17.60 -8.96 -23.48
C HIS A 48 -16.41 -9.11 -24.41
N GLU A 49 -15.23 -9.40 -23.86
CA GLU A 49 -14.00 -9.56 -24.64
C GLU A 49 -13.28 -10.84 -24.21
N LYS A 50 -12.54 -11.45 -25.14
CA LYS A 50 -11.66 -12.58 -24.81
C LYS A 50 -10.47 -12.08 -24.01
N ILE A 51 -10.48 -12.33 -22.69
CA ILE A 51 -9.34 -12.03 -21.82
C ILE A 51 -8.25 -13.09 -22.04
N ASP A 52 -7.04 -12.62 -22.29
CA ASP A 52 -5.87 -13.49 -22.27
C ASP A 52 -5.41 -13.67 -20.82
N TRP A 53 -5.85 -14.77 -20.22
CA TRP A 53 -5.50 -15.13 -18.84
C TRP A 53 -4.04 -15.59 -18.67
N SER A 54 -3.29 -15.76 -19.78
CA SER A 54 -1.87 -16.15 -19.71
C SER A 54 -1.03 -15.12 -18.95
N GLU A 55 -1.35 -13.84 -19.08
CA GLU A 55 -0.69 -12.74 -18.38
C GLU A 55 -0.85 -12.80 -16.85
N SER A 56 -1.93 -13.43 -16.37
CA SER A 56 -2.16 -13.61 -14.92
C SER A 56 -1.40 -14.81 -14.35
N ARG A 57 -0.88 -15.70 -15.20
CA ARG A 57 -0.10 -16.89 -14.77
C ARG A 57 1.35 -16.50 -14.55
N ASN A 58 1.61 -15.75 -13.48
CA ASN A 58 2.94 -15.28 -13.14
C ASN A 58 3.44 -15.88 -11.82
N GLY A 59 4.74 -15.80 -11.60
CA GLY A 59 5.38 -16.34 -10.40
C GLY A 59 4.88 -15.70 -9.10
N MET A 60 4.46 -14.44 -9.14
CA MET A 60 3.90 -13.74 -7.98
C MET A 60 2.56 -14.36 -7.56
N LEU A 61 1.67 -14.66 -8.52
CA LEU A 61 0.42 -15.35 -8.23
C LEU A 61 0.67 -16.74 -7.61
N MET A 62 1.65 -17.50 -8.14
CA MET A 62 2.00 -18.79 -7.58
C MET A 62 2.48 -18.68 -6.13
N LEU A 63 3.34 -17.71 -5.84
CA LEU A 63 3.81 -17.45 -4.46
C LEU A 63 2.66 -17.11 -3.52
N PHE A 64 1.73 -16.25 -3.95
CA PHE A 64 0.56 -15.93 -3.13
C PHE A 64 -0.41 -17.10 -2.96
N LEU A 65 -0.52 -18.00 -3.94
CA LEU A 65 -1.31 -19.21 -3.78
C LEU A 65 -0.67 -20.17 -2.77
N ILE A 66 0.66 -20.36 -2.81
CA ILE A 66 1.38 -21.15 -1.81
C ILE A 66 1.21 -20.54 -0.41
N TRP A 67 1.40 -19.24 -0.29
CA TRP A 67 1.15 -18.50 0.94
C TRP A 67 -0.29 -18.64 1.41
N GLY A 68 -1.24 -18.66 0.48
CA GLY A 68 -2.66 -18.87 0.76
C GLY A 68 -2.96 -20.23 1.39
N VAL A 69 -2.34 -21.28 0.87
CA VAL A 69 -2.45 -22.63 1.46
C VAL A 69 -1.94 -22.61 2.90
N TYR A 70 -0.78 -21.98 3.15
CA TYR A 70 -0.26 -21.83 4.51
C TYR A 70 -1.26 -21.09 5.43
N CYS A 71 -1.80 -19.94 4.98
CA CYS A 71 -2.79 -19.17 5.75
C CYS A 71 -4.05 -19.97 6.07
N ILE A 72 -4.50 -20.84 5.14
CA ILE A 72 -5.65 -21.72 5.38
C ILE A 72 -5.32 -22.77 6.43
N LEU A 73 -4.12 -23.37 6.38
CA LEU A 73 -3.69 -24.36 7.36
C LEU A 73 -3.58 -23.78 8.78
N GLU A 74 -3.34 -22.50 8.93
CA GLU A 74 -3.34 -21.80 10.23
C GLU A 74 -4.70 -21.81 10.95
N ILE A 75 -5.79 -22.18 10.28
CA ILE A 75 -7.09 -22.42 10.93
C ILE A 75 -6.98 -23.54 11.98
N ALA A 76 -6.13 -24.53 11.72
CA ALA A 76 -5.91 -25.66 12.62
C ALA A 76 -5.02 -25.32 13.83
N ASN A 77 -4.42 -24.13 13.87
CA ASN A 77 -3.57 -23.68 14.96
C ASN A 77 -4.42 -23.43 16.22
N PRO A 78 -4.21 -24.15 17.34
CA PRO A 78 -5.02 -23.99 18.55
C PRO A 78 -4.90 -22.61 19.21
N ASN A 79 -3.85 -21.85 18.88
CA ASN A 79 -3.67 -20.47 19.36
C ASN A 79 -4.28 -19.44 18.40
N ASN A 80 -5.02 -19.86 17.38
CA ASN A 80 -5.60 -18.97 16.39
C ASN A 80 -6.74 -18.15 17.02
N VAL A 81 -6.64 -16.82 16.86
CA VAL A 81 -7.72 -15.89 17.21
C VAL A 81 -8.51 -15.63 15.94
N GLN A 82 -9.76 -16.11 15.90
CA GLN A 82 -10.62 -16.02 14.70
C GLN A 82 -10.73 -14.60 14.13
N ALA A 83 -10.82 -13.57 14.96
CA ALA A 83 -10.87 -12.19 14.53
C ALA A 83 -9.57 -11.75 13.81
N ALA A 84 -8.41 -12.13 14.35
CA ALA A 84 -7.12 -11.83 13.75
C ALA A 84 -6.93 -12.59 12.42
N TRP A 85 -7.37 -13.85 12.37
CA TRP A 85 -7.32 -14.67 11.17
C TRP A 85 -8.18 -14.09 10.04
N ASN A 86 -9.42 -13.66 10.33
CA ASN A 86 -10.30 -13.03 9.34
C ASN A 86 -9.70 -11.76 8.73
N ILE A 87 -9.08 -10.90 9.56
CA ILE A 87 -8.38 -9.71 9.10
C ILE A 87 -7.18 -10.10 8.25
N SER A 88 -6.39 -11.08 8.70
CA SER A 88 -5.18 -11.53 8.00
C SER A 88 -5.48 -12.12 6.63
N ILE A 89 -6.50 -12.96 6.50
CA ILE A 89 -6.91 -13.52 5.19
C ILE A 89 -7.27 -12.41 4.21
N THR A 90 -8.03 -11.43 4.62
CA THR A 90 -8.44 -10.35 3.74
C THR A 90 -7.23 -9.56 3.24
N HIS A 91 -6.35 -9.12 4.13
CA HIS A 91 -5.25 -8.21 3.80
C HIS A 91 -4.03 -8.92 3.21
N TYR A 92 -3.72 -10.13 3.69
CA TYR A 92 -2.48 -10.82 3.31
C TYR A 92 -2.69 -11.94 2.28
N LEU A 93 -3.93 -12.27 1.95
CA LEU A 93 -4.25 -13.29 0.96
C LEU A 93 -5.12 -12.75 -0.17
N ILE A 94 -6.34 -12.29 0.12
CA ILE A 94 -7.31 -11.91 -0.91
C ILE A 94 -6.78 -10.73 -1.74
N TYR A 95 -6.39 -9.64 -1.11
CA TYR A 95 -5.90 -8.45 -1.85
C TYR A 95 -4.65 -8.74 -2.69
N PRO A 96 -3.59 -9.39 -2.17
CA PRO A 96 -2.44 -9.73 -2.99
C PRO A 96 -2.77 -10.64 -4.17
N ILE A 97 -3.62 -11.64 -4.01
CA ILE A 97 -4.05 -12.52 -5.12
C ILE A 97 -4.81 -11.73 -6.17
N VAL A 98 -5.80 -10.92 -5.75
CA VAL A 98 -6.58 -10.09 -6.67
C VAL A 98 -5.67 -9.13 -7.42
N CYS A 99 -4.73 -8.47 -6.75
CA CYS A 99 -3.75 -7.59 -7.40
C CYS A 99 -2.83 -8.35 -8.36
N ALA A 100 -2.35 -9.54 -7.99
CA ALA A 100 -1.49 -10.37 -8.85
C ALA A 100 -2.19 -10.80 -10.15
N VAL A 101 -3.52 -10.93 -10.13
CA VAL A 101 -4.33 -11.22 -11.31
C VAL A 101 -4.67 -9.97 -12.11
N ILE A 102 -5.18 -8.92 -11.45
CA ILE A 102 -5.73 -7.74 -12.13
C ILE A 102 -4.64 -6.85 -12.72
N VAL A 103 -3.53 -6.64 -12.00
CA VAL A 103 -2.51 -5.68 -12.44
C VAL A 103 -1.88 -6.07 -13.78
N PRO A 104 -1.44 -7.32 -14.03
CA PRO A 104 -0.91 -7.71 -15.34
C PRO A 104 -1.93 -7.60 -16.46
N LEU A 105 -3.21 -7.89 -16.20
CA LEU A 105 -4.28 -7.77 -17.18
C LEU A 105 -4.57 -6.31 -17.56
N ALA A 106 -4.53 -5.40 -16.57
CA ALA A 106 -4.82 -3.99 -16.77
C ALA A 106 -3.63 -3.21 -17.36
N ILE A 107 -2.40 -3.57 -16.95
CA ILE A 107 -1.19 -2.82 -17.27
C ILE A 107 -0.23 -3.70 -18.06
N ARG A 108 -0.33 -3.67 -19.38
CA ARG A 108 0.49 -4.47 -20.31
C ARG A 108 1.69 -3.73 -20.88
N ASN A 109 1.89 -2.46 -20.58
CA ASN A 109 2.94 -1.65 -21.17
C ASN A 109 3.67 -0.78 -20.13
N ILE A 110 4.92 -0.45 -20.44
CA ILE A 110 5.78 0.37 -19.58
C ILE A 110 5.18 1.75 -19.30
N LYS A 111 4.48 2.35 -20.25
CA LYS A 111 3.79 3.64 -20.03
C LYS A 111 2.70 3.54 -18.97
N GLY A 112 1.97 2.42 -18.93
CA GLY A 112 0.98 2.17 -17.89
C GLY A 112 1.60 2.06 -16.50
N ILE A 113 2.73 1.35 -16.40
CA ILE A 113 3.49 1.28 -15.14
C ILE A 113 3.99 2.67 -14.72
N GLN A 114 4.50 3.48 -15.64
CA GLN A 114 4.94 4.83 -15.34
C GLN A 114 3.80 5.70 -14.77
N TRP A 115 2.61 5.62 -15.35
CA TRP A 115 1.44 6.34 -14.81
C TRP A 115 1.05 5.86 -13.42
N LEU A 116 1.07 4.55 -13.16
CA LEU A 116 0.83 3.99 -11.84
C LEU A 116 1.84 4.54 -10.82
N LEU A 117 3.11 4.55 -11.18
CA LEU A 117 4.18 5.09 -10.35
C LEU A 117 4.00 6.59 -10.07
N ILE A 118 3.62 7.38 -11.08
CA ILE A 118 3.36 8.82 -10.91
C ILE A 118 2.18 9.03 -9.94
N ILE A 119 1.09 8.30 -10.10
CA ILE A 119 -0.05 8.38 -9.18
C ILE A 119 0.39 8.03 -7.76
N TRP A 120 1.10 6.91 -7.58
CA TRP A 120 1.57 6.50 -6.26
C TRP A 120 2.54 7.50 -5.65
N SER A 121 3.44 8.09 -6.44
CA SER A 121 4.38 9.09 -5.95
C SER A 121 3.68 10.31 -5.35
N LEU A 122 2.54 10.75 -5.92
CA LEU A 122 1.75 11.83 -5.34
C LEU A 122 1.26 11.49 -3.93
N PHE A 123 0.81 10.25 -3.70
CA PHE A 123 0.38 9.83 -2.36
C PHE A 123 1.54 9.70 -1.38
N ILE A 124 2.72 9.25 -1.82
CA ILE A 124 3.94 9.26 -0.99
C ILE A 124 4.28 10.68 -0.57
N LEU A 125 4.24 11.64 -1.50
CA LEU A 125 4.52 13.04 -1.19
C LEU A 125 3.47 13.64 -0.24
N LEU A 126 2.19 13.39 -0.48
CA LEU A 126 1.12 13.83 0.41
C LEU A 126 1.25 13.23 1.82
N ALA A 127 1.58 11.93 1.90
CA ALA A 127 1.79 11.25 3.16
C ALA A 127 2.99 11.81 3.93
N ALA A 128 4.10 12.05 3.24
CA ALA A 128 5.28 12.68 3.84
C ALA A 128 4.98 14.12 4.30
N ALA A 129 4.27 14.90 3.50
CA ALA A 129 3.86 16.27 3.84
C ALA A 129 2.94 16.30 5.07
N LYS A 130 1.95 15.40 5.15
CA LYS A 130 1.09 15.29 6.34
C LYS A 130 1.87 14.84 7.58
N GLY A 131 2.80 13.88 7.44
CA GLY A 131 3.69 13.49 8.54
C GLY A 131 4.59 14.63 9.00
N TYR A 132 5.12 15.43 8.07
CA TYR A 132 5.86 16.64 8.37
C TYR A 132 4.99 17.66 9.15
N TRP A 133 3.74 17.84 8.71
CA TRP A 133 2.78 18.70 9.40
C TRP A 133 2.56 18.24 10.84
N GLN A 134 2.27 16.94 11.06
CA GLN A 134 2.08 16.38 12.40
C GLN A 134 3.28 16.65 13.31
N LYS A 135 4.50 16.53 12.75
CA LYS A 135 5.72 16.71 13.53
C LYS A 135 5.97 18.17 13.94
N ASN A 136 5.68 19.12 13.06
CA ASN A 136 6.04 20.53 13.26
C ASN A 136 4.88 21.40 13.76
N CYS A 137 3.65 21.08 13.36
CA CYS A 137 2.43 21.82 13.72
C CYS A 137 1.59 21.11 14.78
N GLY A 138 1.91 19.86 15.09
CA GLY A 138 1.15 19.06 16.04
C GLY A 138 0.01 18.27 15.40
N PHE A 139 -0.69 17.51 16.25
CA PHE A 139 -1.83 16.70 15.86
C PHE A 139 -3.11 17.53 15.83
N ASN A 140 -3.97 17.28 14.87
CA ASN A 140 -5.30 17.88 14.83
C ASN A 140 -6.21 17.26 15.93
N GLU A 141 -7.40 17.85 16.16
CA GLU A 141 -8.32 17.43 17.21
C GLU A 141 -8.68 15.93 17.14
N ARG A 142 -8.87 15.42 15.94
CA ARG A 142 -9.20 14.02 15.70
C ARG A 142 -8.03 13.08 15.95
N GLU A 143 -6.83 13.46 15.53
CA GLU A 143 -5.62 12.71 15.80
C GLU A 143 -5.33 12.69 17.32
N GLN A 144 -5.59 13.77 18.01
CA GLN A 144 -5.50 13.83 19.47
C GLN A 144 -6.57 12.93 20.13
N TYR A 145 -7.79 12.94 19.63
CA TYR A 145 -8.84 12.03 20.11
C TYR A 145 -8.43 10.57 19.92
N PHE A 146 -7.90 10.21 18.74
CA PHE A 146 -7.35 8.87 18.49
C PHE A 146 -6.25 8.51 19.50
N LEU A 147 -5.30 9.42 19.73
CA LEU A 147 -4.17 9.16 20.62
C LEU A 147 -4.60 9.02 22.08
N TYR A 148 -5.39 9.96 22.59
CA TYR A 148 -5.64 10.09 24.03
C TYR A 148 -6.95 9.45 24.49
N VAL A 149 -7.95 9.35 23.64
CA VAL A 149 -9.25 8.77 23.99
C VAL A 149 -9.38 7.33 23.50
N LEU A 150 -8.99 7.05 22.25
CA LEU A 150 -9.05 5.70 21.67
C LEU A 150 -7.84 4.82 22.01
N GLY A 151 -6.89 5.32 22.81
CA GLY A 151 -5.76 4.55 23.32
C GLY A 151 -4.59 4.40 22.34
N GLY A 152 -4.58 5.15 21.23
CA GLY A 152 -3.50 5.16 20.26
C GLY A 152 -2.15 5.58 20.84
N ALA A 153 -2.15 6.35 21.93
CA ALA A 153 -0.93 6.78 22.63
C ALA A 153 -0.03 5.61 23.05
N ARG A 154 -0.62 4.44 23.38
CA ARG A 154 0.13 3.23 23.79
C ARG A 154 1.17 2.77 22.76
N THR A 155 0.89 2.97 21.47
CA THR A 155 1.73 2.52 20.35
C THR A 155 2.45 3.66 19.64
N HIS A 156 1.99 4.89 19.81
CA HIS A 156 2.50 6.08 19.12
C HIS A 156 3.36 6.98 20.00
N ILE A 157 3.14 6.96 21.32
CA ILE A 157 3.98 7.71 22.28
C ILE A 157 4.79 6.69 23.06
N ILE A 158 6.02 6.46 22.62
CA ILE A 158 6.92 5.49 23.22
C ILE A 158 8.13 6.20 23.88
N TRP A 159 8.87 5.48 24.70
CA TRP A 159 10.03 6.06 25.42
C TRP A 159 11.05 6.76 24.50
N SER A 160 11.17 6.31 23.24
CA SER A 160 12.09 6.89 22.24
C SER A 160 11.51 8.09 21.49
N GLY A 161 10.29 8.50 21.77
CA GLY A 161 9.65 9.65 21.16
C GLY A 161 8.27 9.37 20.54
N ILE A 162 7.77 10.34 19.80
CA ILE A 162 6.47 10.26 19.12
C ILE A 162 6.66 9.59 17.75
N ARG A 163 5.82 8.62 17.46
CA ARG A 163 5.73 7.94 16.17
C ARG A 163 4.59 8.55 15.36
N TYR A 164 4.93 9.24 14.28
CA TYR A 164 3.96 9.89 13.40
C TYR A 164 3.34 8.88 12.45
N PHE A 165 2.07 9.06 12.14
CA PHE A 165 1.29 8.11 11.35
C PHE A 165 0.64 8.73 10.10
N SER A 166 0.82 10.03 9.89
CA SER A 166 0.26 10.76 8.74
C SER A 166 -1.27 10.60 8.68
N PHE A 167 -1.81 10.09 7.58
CA PHE A 167 -3.23 9.72 7.43
C PHE A 167 -3.46 8.20 7.45
N PHE A 168 -2.46 7.43 7.88
CA PHE A 168 -2.59 5.98 8.03
C PHE A 168 -3.22 5.63 9.38
N SER A 169 -3.70 4.39 9.49
CA SER A 169 -4.29 3.86 10.72
C SER A 169 -3.29 3.79 11.88
N ASP A 170 -2.01 3.64 11.57
CA ASP A 170 -0.93 3.57 12.55
C ASP A 170 0.43 3.92 11.94
N ALA A 171 1.41 4.16 12.81
CA ALA A 171 2.76 4.53 12.41
C ALA A 171 3.53 3.40 11.70
N ALA A 172 3.20 2.13 11.97
CA ALA A 172 3.85 1.02 11.31
C ALA A 172 3.41 0.94 9.84
N ASN A 173 2.11 1.08 9.57
CA ASN A 173 1.58 1.14 8.21
C ASN A 173 2.16 2.32 7.45
N PHE A 174 2.25 3.50 8.06
CA PHE A 174 2.90 4.66 7.44
C PHE A 174 4.34 4.35 7.07
N GLY A 175 5.14 3.83 8.01
CA GLY A 175 6.55 3.48 7.79
C GLY A 175 6.74 2.45 6.68
N VAL A 176 5.93 1.39 6.66
CA VAL A 176 5.97 0.34 5.64
C VAL A 176 5.64 0.88 4.26
N HIS A 177 4.60 1.72 4.11
CA HIS A 177 4.26 2.33 2.83
C HIS A 177 5.36 3.25 2.30
N MET A 178 6.01 4.00 3.19
CA MET A 178 7.18 4.80 2.82
C MET A 178 8.36 3.90 2.37
N ALA A 179 8.64 2.83 3.09
CA ALA A 179 9.69 1.87 2.76
C ALA A 179 9.44 1.16 1.41
N MET A 180 8.18 0.79 1.13
CA MET A 180 7.79 0.26 -0.19
C MET A 180 8.01 1.30 -1.29
N GLY A 181 7.72 2.57 -1.03
CA GLY A 181 8.01 3.67 -1.95
C GLY A 181 9.51 3.76 -2.26
N ILE A 182 10.38 3.72 -1.25
CA ILE A 182 11.84 3.74 -1.44
C ILE A 182 12.28 2.60 -2.35
N SER A 183 11.79 1.37 -2.09
CA SER A 183 12.14 0.18 -2.87
C SER A 183 11.70 0.32 -4.32
N LEU A 184 10.43 0.67 -4.53
CA LEU A 184 9.82 0.72 -5.85
C LEU A 184 10.40 1.83 -6.72
N PHE A 185 10.51 3.04 -6.19
CA PHE A 185 11.09 4.15 -6.93
C PHE A 185 12.59 3.98 -7.12
N GLY A 186 13.29 3.39 -6.15
CA GLY A 186 14.72 3.04 -6.28
C GLY A 186 14.97 2.09 -7.46
N ILE A 187 14.25 0.99 -7.55
CA ILE A 187 14.33 0.05 -8.67
C ILE A 187 13.92 0.74 -9.98
N SER A 188 12.88 1.56 -9.96
CA SER A 188 12.38 2.25 -11.16
C SER A 188 13.40 3.19 -11.80
N LEU A 189 14.34 3.76 -11.02
CA LEU A 189 15.39 4.63 -11.56
C LEU A 189 16.28 3.94 -12.61
N PHE A 190 16.44 2.62 -12.54
CA PHE A 190 17.23 1.86 -13.50
C PHE A 190 16.53 1.71 -14.86
N TYR A 191 15.20 1.76 -14.88
CA TYR A 191 14.39 1.55 -16.09
C TYR A 191 13.94 2.84 -16.76
N ILE A 192 13.94 3.96 -16.04
CA ILE A 192 13.50 5.25 -16.58
C ILE A 192 14.62 5.91 -17.36
N LYS A 193 14.29 6.35 -18.59
CA LYS A 193 15.26 7.04 -19.47
C LYS A 193 15.22 8.57 -19.32
N GLY A 194 14.09 9.15 -18.91
CA GLY A 194 13.91 10.59 -18.81
C GLY A 194 14.59 11.20 -17.57
N VAL A 195 15.49 12.17 -17.76
CA VAL A 195 16.25 12.82 -16.66
C VAL A 195 15.30 13.50 -15.68
N TRP A 196 14.30 14.24 -16.15
CA TRP A 196 13.34 14.94 -15.31
C TRP A 196 12.53 14.00 -14.42
N LEU A 197 12.10 12.86 -14.96
CA LEU A 197 11.37 11.86 -14.20
C LEU A 197 12.28 11.16 -13.16
N LYS A 198 13.57 10.96 -13.49
CA LYS A 198 14.55 10.47 -12.50
C LYS A 198 14.73 11.44 -11.34
N ILE A 199 14.92 12.72 -11.63
CA ILE A 199 15.03 13.76 -10.58
C ILE A 199 13.77 13.78 -9.71
N TYR A 200 12.60 13.74 -10.33
CA TYR A 200 11.33 13.68 -9.59
C TYR A 200 11.26 12.46 -8.67
N PHE A 201 11.60 11.26 -9.14
CA PHE A 201 11.57 10.06 -8.30
C PHE A 201 12.64 10.07 -7.20
N ILE A 202 13.79 10.69 -7.42
CA ILE A 202 14.78 10.91 -6.35
C ILE A 202 14.17 11.79 -5.24
N LEU A 203 13.44 12.85 -5.58
CA LEU A 203 12.76 13.69 -4.59
C LEU A 203 11.67 12.89 -3.83
N VAL A 204 10.94 12.02 -4.53
CA VAL A 204 9.96 11.12 -3.88
C VAL A 204 10.65 10.17 -2.91
N ILE A 205 11.80 9.60 -3.29
CA ILE A 205 12.58 8.71 -2.40
C ILE A 205 13.05 9.47 -1.15
N ILE A 206 13.54 10.71 -1.30
CA ILE A 206 13.96 11.53 -0.15
C ILE A 206 12.77 11.78 0.79
N ALA A 207 11.61 12.13 0.25
CA ALA A 207 10.39 12.32 1.03
C ALA A 207 9.96 11.02 1.74
N ALA A 208 10.08 9.87 1.05
CA ALA A 208 9.76 8.56 1.62
C ALA A 208 10.73 8.17 2.74
N ILE A 209 12.03 8.42 2.58
CA ILE A 209 13.04 8.21 3.64
C ILE A 209 12.70 9.06 4.87
N TYR A 210 12.36 10.33 4.66
CA TYR A 210 11.93 11.20 5.75
C TYR A 210 10.69 10.65 6.46
N GLY A 211 9.64 10.30 5.70
CA GLY A 211 8.39 9.75 6.25
C GLY A 211 8.63 8.45 7.02
N MET A 212 9.43 7.53 6.48
CA MET A 212 9.82 6.29 7.15
C MET A 212 10.55 6.60 8.47
N GLY A 213 11.47 7.56 8.47
CA GLY A 213 12.23 7.96 9.67
C GLY A 213 11.34 8.48 10.79
N ILE A 214 10.39 9.39 10.48
CA ILE A 214 9.49 9.96 11.50
C ILE A 214 8.41 8.98 11.97
N SER A 215 8.14 7.91 11.22
CA SER A 215 7.22 6.83 11.66
C SER A 215 7.79 6.04 12.85
N GLY A 216 9.10 6.08 13.06
CA GLY A 216 9.78 5.30 14.10
C GLY A 216 9.68 3.79 13.91
N THR A 217 9.31 3.31 12.71
CA THR A 217 9.12 1.88 12.42
C THR A 217 10.42 1.26 11.93
N ARG A 218 11.25 0.78 12.88
CA ARG A 218 12.58 0.23 12.58
C ARG A 218 12.53 -0.96 11.61
N ALA A 219 11.55 -1.85 11.76
CA ALA A 219 11.39 -3.01 10.89
C ALA A 219 11.14 -2.63 9.41
N ALA A 220 10.59 -1.45 9.14
CA ALA A 220 10.36 -0.99 7.76
C ALA A 220 11.66 -0.81 6.97
N ILE A 221 12.80 -0.57 7.63
CA ILE A 221 14.11 -0.42 6.98
C ILE A 221 14.55 -1.71 6.26
N ALA A 222 14.12 -2.87 6.75
CA ALA A 222 14.43 -4.14 6.12
C ALA A 222 13.85 -4.28 4.71
N LEU A 223 12.73 -3.61 4.41
CA LEU A 223 12.08 -3.68 3.09
C LEU A 223 12.95 -3.12 1.97
N PRO A 224 13.43 -1.85 2.01
CA PRO A 224 14.27 -1.32 0.95
C PRO A 224 15.63 -2.03 0.88
N ILE A 225 16.20 -2.48 1.98
CA ILE A 225 17.45 -3.24 1.99
C ILE A 225 17.24 -4.58 1.27
N GLY A 226 16.20 -5.33 1.65
CA GLY A 226 15.90 -6.62 1.02
C GLY A 226 15.52 -6.47 -0.46
N ALA A 227 14.66 -5.52 -0.80
CA ALA A 227 14.22 -5.32 -2.17
C ALA A 227 15.33 -4.84 -3.10
N LEU A 228 16.14 -3.87 -2.69
CA LEU A 228 17.26 -3.38 -3.49
C LEU A 228 18.41 -4.42 -3.53
N GLY A 229 18.66 -5.11 -2.41
CA GLY A 229 19.64 -6.19 -2.36
C GLY A 229 19.30 -7.33 -3.32
N SER A 230 18.04 -7.82 -3.30
CA SER A 230 17.59 -8.87 -4.21
C SER A 230 17.52 -8.44 -5.69
N PHE A 231 17.43 -7.14 -5.94
CA PHE A 231 17.44 -6.60 -7.30
C PHE A 231 18.87 -6.53 -7.92
N ILE A 232 19.89 -6.36 -7.07
CA ILE A 232 21.29 -6.23 -7.51
C ILE A 232 21.95 -7.60 -7.73
N ILE A 233 21.47 -8.66 -7.04
CA ILE A 233 21.95 -10.04 -7.20
C ILE A 233 21.34 -10.66 -8.45
#